data_7085ace862bcff79bf85f437e4535aa7
#
_entry.id   7085ace862bcff79bf85f437e4535aa7
#
_cell.length_a   1.000
_cell.length_b   1.000
_cell.length_c   1.000
_cell.angle_alpha   90.00
_cell.angle_beta   90.00
_cell.angle_gamma   90.00
#
_symmetry.space_group_name_H-M   'P 1'
#
loop_
_entity.id
_entity.type
_entity.pdbx_description
1 polymer ?
#
loop_
_entity_poly.entity_id
_entity_poly.type
_entity_poly.pdbx_seq_one_letter_code
_entity_poly.pdbx_strand_id
1 'polypeptide(L)'
;MTTKSAMITICGRPNVGKSTLTNALVGEKIAIVSNKPQTTRNRISAVVSRGDTQFVLMDTPGFHKPRTRLGDYMVNVVKESVADVDAVMLLVEPIANIGKQEEALIARIKEVNVPAVLVINKIDTVEKSTLLEVMAAYSAACEFDSIITISAKNGEGLDELMDQLEKYAVEGPQLFPDDMISDQPEKQICAELVREKLLLCLDKEIPHGIAIEVTKFSERDNGIIDMDVTIFCEKASHKGIIIGKNGAMLRKIGELARIDIEAFMGTRVFLQTWVKVKENWRDSMAQLRNFGFSE
;
A
#
# COMPACT_ATOMS: atom_id res chain seq x y z
N MET A 1 28.00 3.97 -18.12
CA MET A 1 27.30 2.75 -17.60
C MET A 1 25.90 2.81 -18.14
N THR A 2 25.39 1.73 -18.70
CA THR A 2 24.00 1.66 -19.17
C THR A 2 23.11 1.41 -17.94
N THR A 3 22.19 2.31 -17.65
CA THR A 3 21.18 2.12 -16.61
C THR A 3 20.14 1.11 -17.07
N LYS A 4 19.51 0.44 -16.11
CA LYS A 4 18.40 -0.48 -16.32
C LYS A 4 17.19 -0.06 -15.50
N SER A 5 16.01 -0.42 -15.93
CA SER A 5 14.78 -0.20 -15.15
C SER A 5 13.82 -1.38 -15.30
N ALA A 6 13.00 -1.60 -14.26
CA ALA A 6 11.91 -2.55 -14.27
C ALA A 6 10.68 -1.98 -13.59
N MET A 7 9.53 -2.08 -14.23
CA MET A 7 8.22 -1.78 -13.65
C MET A 7 7.56 -3.07 -13.18
N ILE A 8 7.27 -3.19 -11.89
CA ILE A 8 6.79 -4.44 -11.28
C ILE A 8 5.56 -4.17 -10.44
N THR A 9 4.46 -4.84 -10.74
CA THR A 9 3.24 -4.76 -9.93
C THR A 9 3.25 -5.76 -8.79
N ILE A 10 2.93 -5.30 -7.59
CA ILE A 10 2.69 -6.13 -6.42
C ILE A 10 1.19 -6.33 -6.26
N CYS A 11 0.69 -7.53 -6.54
CA CYS A 11 -0.70 -7.89 -6.35
C CYS A 11 -0.86 -8.99 -5.29
N GLY A 12 -2.07 -9.14 -4.77
CA GLY A 12 -2.39 -10.12 -3.73
C GLY A 12 -3.64 -9.71 -2.95
N ARG A 13 -4.20 -10.65 -2.19
CA ARG A 13 -5.36 -10.35 -1.35
C ARG A 13 -5.02 -9.32 -0.25
N PRO A 14 -6.03 -8.74 0.43
CA PRO A 14 -5.77 -7.89 1.59
C PRO A 14 -4.96 -8.60 2.67
N ASN A 15 -4.08 -7.87 3.35
CA ASN A 15 -3.29 -8.31 4.51
C ASN A 15 -2.20 -9.36 4.25
N VAL A 16 -1.89 -9.71 3.01
CA VAL A 16 -0.75 -10.60 2.68
C VAL A 16 0.61 -9.95 2.93
N GLY A 17 0.66 -8.61 3.12
CA GLY A 17 1.87 -7.87 3.45
C GLY A 17 2.47 -7.05 2.31
N LYS A 18 1.67 -6.68 1.27
CA LYS A 18 2.14 -5.86 0.14
C LYS A 18 2.84 -4.58 0.58
N SER A 19 2.16 -3.71 1.31
CA SER A 19 2.72 -2.44 1.80
C SER A 19 3.86 -2.64 2.80
N THR A 20 3.88 -3.76 3.55
CA THR A 20 5.02 -4.10 4.41
C THR A 20 6.26 -4.44 3.57
N LEU A 21 6.07 -5.21 2.49
CA LEU A 21 7.14 -5.54 1.54
C LEU A 21 7.64 -4.27 0.85
N THR A 22 6.73 -3.43 0.36
CA THR A 22 7.08 -2.15 -0.29
C THR A 22 7.96 -1.28 0.63
N ASN A 23 7.53 -1.06 1.87
CA ASN A 23 8.32 -0.30 2.85
C ASN A 23 9.67 -0.95 3.15
N ALA A 24 9.72 -2.28 3.28
CA ALA A 24 10.96 -3.00 3.56
C ALA A 24 11.98 -2.90 2.41
N LEU A 25 11.52 -2.91 1.16
CA LEU A 25 12.38 -2.78 -0.03
C LEU A 25 12.86 -1.34 -0.25
N VAL A 26 12.02 -0.34 0.06
CA VAL A 26 12.39 1.10 -0.01
C VAL A 26 13.30 1.49 1.15
N GLY A 27 13.15 0.85 2.31
CA GLY A 27 13.84 1.22 3.55
C GLY A 27 13.16 2.34 4.34
N GLU A 28 12.05 2.88 3.82
CA GLU A 28 11.28 3.96 4.44
C GLU A 28 9.78 3.66 4.44
N LYS A 29 9.04 4.33 5.34
CA LYS A 29 7.59 4.15 5.48
C LYS A 29 6.81 5.07 4.51
N ILE A 30 6.66 4.64 3.27
CA ILE A 30 5.88 5.36 2.23
C ILE A 30 4.45 4.84 2.07
N ALA A 31 4.20 3.60 2.51
CA ALA A 31 2.88 2.96 2.48
C ALA A 31 2.42 2.60 3.88
N ILE A 32 1.13 2.81 4.16
CA ILE A 32 0.57 2.49 5.47
C ILE A 32 0.31 1.00 5.64
N VAL A 33 0.46 0.53 6.88
CA VAL A 33 0.30 -0.88 7.22
C VAL A 33 -0.76 -1.07 8.29
N SER A 34 -1.75 -1.92 8.03
CA SER A 34 -2.71 -2.35 9.04
C SER A 34 -3.22 -3.76 8.75
N ASN A 35 -3.80 -4.40 9.77
CA ASN A 35 -4.49 -5.69 9.61
C ASN A 35 -5.93 -5.55 9.09
N LYS A 36 -6.39 -4.34 8.76
CA LYS A 36 -7.75 -4.09 8.27
C LYS A 36 -7.78 -4.10 6.75
N PRO A 37 -8.85 -4.61 6.11
CA PRO A 37 -9.00 -4.53 4.67
C PRO A 37 -9.09 -3.07 4.20
N GLN A 38 -8.77 -2.81 2.92
CA GLN A 38 -8.73 -1.47 2.31
C GLN A 38 -7.70 -0.53 2.97
N THR A 39 -6.57 -1.08 3.42
CA THR A 39 -5.45 -0.29 3.93
C THR A 39 -4.86 0.55 2.80
N THR A 40 -4.42 -0.03 1.70
CA THR A 40 -4.03 0.67 0.48
C THR A 40 -5.28 0.91 -0.37
N ARG A 41 -5.52 2.14 -0.82
CA ARG A 41 -6.68 2.51 -1.65
C ARG A 41 -6.28 2.99 -3.05
N ASN A 42 -5.16 3.66 -3.16
CA ASN A 42 -4.55 4.11 -4.41
C ASN A 42 -3.35 3.24 -4.75
N ARG A 43 -2.95 3.22 -6.02
CA ARG A 43 -1.65 2.70 -6.41
C ARG A 43 -0.55 3.62 -5.86
N ILE A 44 0.48 3.04 -5.32
CA ILE A 44 1.69 3.73 -4.85
C ILE A 44 2.85 3.19 -5.66
N SER A 45 3.56 4.06 -6.38
CA SER A 45 4.81 3.70 -7.03
C SER A 45 5.95 3.93 -6.04
N ALA A 46 6.61 2.86 -5.65
CA ALA A 46 7.80 2.86 -4.81
C ALA A 46 9.02 2.71 -5.70
N VAL A 47 10.01 3.55 -5.52
CA VAL A 47 11.25 3.53 -6.31
C VAL A 47 12.38 2.95 -5.46
N VAL A 48 13.03 1.91 -5.97
CA VAL A 48 14.17 1.25 -5.33
C VAL A 48 15.33 1.23 -6.31
N SER A 49 16.43 1.89 -5.97
CA SER A 49 17.66 1.88 -6.78
C SER A 49 18.67 0.89 -6.19
N ARG A 50 19.18 -0.02 -7.02
CA ARG A 50 20.19 -1.01 -6.66
C ARG A 50 21.29 -1.06 -7.73
N GLY A 51 22.43 -0.46 -7.43
CA GLY A 51 23.49 -0.27 -8.43
C GLY A 51 23.03 0.58 -9.61
N ASP A 52 23.14 0.05 -10.82
CA ASP A 52 22.71 0.72 -12.06
C ASP A 52 21.22 0.43 -12.41
N THR A 53 20.51 -0.33 -11.58
CA THR A 53 19.12 -0.74 -11.84
C THR A 53 18.14 0.00 -10.94
N GLN A 54 17.10 0.56 -11.55
CA GLN A 54 15.97 1.18 -10.86
C GLN A 54 14.72 0.31 -10.99
N PHE A 55 14.13 -0.05 -9.85
CA PHE A 55 12.87 -0.79 -9.77
C PHE A 55 11.75 0.17 -9.40
N VAL A 56 10.67 0.16 -10.18
CA VAL A 56 9.42 0.85 -9.86
C VAL A 56 8.40 -0.19 -9.43
N LEU A 57 8.20 -0.28 -8.12
CA LEU A 57 7.31 -1.25 -7.50
C LEU A 57 5.93 -0.62 -7.29
N MET A 58 4.92 -1.13 -7.95
CA MET A 58 3.56 -0.62 -7.84
C MET A 58 2.79 -1.40 -6.75
N ASP A 59 2.70 -0.84 -5.53
CA ASP A 59 1.82 -1.37 -4.47
C ASP A 59 0.37 -1.06 -4.82
N THR A 60 -0.44 -2.11 -4.91
CA THR A 60 -1.85 -2.00 -5.31
C THR A 60 -2.79 -2.26 -4.15
N PRO A 61 -4.03 -1.74 -4.21
CA PRO A 61 -5.08 -2.15 -3.29
C PRO A 61 -5.22 -3.67 -3.24
N GLY A 62 -5.56 -4.21 -2.06
CA GLY A 62 -5.84 -5.63 -1.93
C GLY A 62 -7.05 -6.03 -2.76
N PHE A 63 -6.93 -7.06 -3.61
CA PHE A 63 -8.03 -7.52 -4.46
C PHE A 63 -9.18 -8.07 -3.61
N HIS A 64 -10.37 -7.48 -3.75
CA HIS A 64 -11.56 -7.84 -2.97
C HIS A 64 -12.85 -7.64 -3.78
N LYS A 65 -13.96 -8.25 -3.33
CA LYS A 65 -15.26 -8.02 -3.95
C LYS A 65 -15.77 -6.62 -3.59
N PRO A 66 -16.02 -5.72 -4.59
CA PRO A 66 -16.47 -4.36 -4.34
C PRO A 66 -17.90 -4.33 -3.78
N ARG A 67 -18.18 -3.32 -2.94
CA ARG A 67 -19.50 -3.06 -2.36
C ARG A 67 -19.91 -1.59 -2.45
N THR A 68 -19.00 -0.72 -2.87
CA THR A 68 -19.19 0.72 -3.01
C THR A 68 -18.44 1.19 -4.25
N ARG A 69 -18.72 2.37 -4.76
CA ARG A 69 -17.96 2.94 -5.89
C ARG A 69 -16.48 3.10 -5.59
N LEU A 70 -16.12 3.41 -4.34
CA LEU A 70 -14.73 3.36 -3.92
C LEU A 70 -14.13 1.95 -4.07
N GLY A 71 -14.91 0.91 -3.76
CA GLY A 71 -14.50 -0.48 -3.95
C GLY A 71 -14.31 -0.84 -5.42
N ASP A 72 -15.20 -0.36 -6.31
CA ASP A 72 -15.08 -0.55 -7.77
C ASP A 72 -13.81 0.12 -8.29
N TYR A 73 -13.53 1.36 -7.88
CA TYR A 73 -12.29 2.07 -8.19
C TYR A 73 -11.05 1.26 -7.78
N MET A 74 -10.99 0.76 -6.54
CA MET A 74 -9.86 -0.04 -6.07
C MET A 74 -9.62 -1.32 -6.90
N VAL A 75 -10.70 -1.98 -7.35
CA VAL A 75 -10.59 -3.18 -8.21
C VAL A 75 -10.07 -2.81 -9.60
N ASN A 76 -10.50 -1.68 -10.16
CA ASN A 76 -10.01 -1.18 -11.45
C ASN A 76 -8.52 -0.85 -11.37
N VAL A 77 -8.09 -0.15 -10.32
CA VAL A 77 -6.65 0.14 -10.07
C VAL A 77 -5.81 -1.15 -10.11
N VAL A 78 -6.26 -2.24 -9.47
CA VAL A 78 -5.54 -3.53 -9.52
C VAL A 78 -5.49 -4.10 -10.93
N LYS A 79 -6.61 -4.08 -11.65
CA LYS A 79 -6.70 -4.63 -13.02
C LYS A 79 -5.81 -3.87 -14.01
N GLU A 80 -5.77 -2.55 -13.92
CA GLU A 80 -4.95 -1.69 -14.77
C GLU A 80 -3.47 -1.82 -14.43
N SER A 81 -3.14 -1.95 -13.14
CA SER A 81 -1.75 -2.08 -12.70
C SER A 81 -1.05 -3.37 -13.14
N VAL A 82 -1.78 -4.38 -13.62
CA VAL A 82 -1.20 -5.64 -14.15
C VAL A 82 -0.93 -5.53 -15.66
N ALA A 83 -1.45 -4.50 -16.33
CA ALA A 83 -1.14 -4.22 -17.73
C ALA A 83 0.11 -3.32 -17.84
N ASP A 84 0.86 -3.44 -18.90
CA ASP A 84 2.02 -2.58 -19.23
C ASP A 84 3.14 -2.57 -18.16
N VAL A 85 3.50 -3.75 -17.62
CA VAL A 85 4.59 -3.93 -16.67
C VAL A 85 5.55 -5.03 -17.13
N ASP A 86 6.79 -4.98 -16.65
CA ASP A 86 7.83 -5.94 -17.00
C ASP A 86 7.63 -7.28 -16.28
N ALA A 87 7.07 -7.25 -15.05
CA ALA A 87 6.72 -8.44 -14.29
C ALA A 87 5.62 -8.17 -13.26
N VAL A 88 4.98 -9.25 -12.80
CA VAL A 88 4.00 -9.22 -11.71
C VAL A 88 4.50 -10.05 -10.54
N MET A 89 4.49 -9.49 -9.34
CA MET A 89 4.65 -10.23 -8.09
C MET A 89 3.28 -10.59 -7.52
N LEU A 90 2.95 -11.89 -7.48
CA LEU A 90 1.80 -12.37 -6.74
C LEU A 90 2.22 -12.69 -5.30
N LEU A 91 1.87 -11.80 -4.37
CA LEU A 91 2.18 -11.97 -2.95
C LEU A 91 1.07 -12.76 -2.25
N VAL A 92 1.45 -13.85 -1.58
CA VAL A 92 0.53 -14.76 -0.87
C VAL A 92 1.01 -15.05 0.55
N GLU A 93 0.10 -15.49 1.40
CA GLU A 93 0.45 -16.06 2.71
C GLU A 93 0.84 -17.53 2.57
N PRO A 94 1.54 -18.12 3.55
CA PRO A 94 1.98 -19.52 3.49
C PRO A 94 0.83 -20.49 3.80
N ILE A 95 -0.22 -20.45 2.96
CA ILE A 95 -1.44 -21.25 3.06
C ILE A 95 -1.64 -21.98 1.73
N ALA A 96 -1.65 -23.33 1.75
CA ALA A 96 -1.76 -24.13 0.54
C ALA A 96 -3.14 -24.07 -0.14
N ASN A 97 -4.19 -23.63 0.58
CA ASN A 97 -5.54 -23.49 0.02
C ASN A 97 -5.65 -22.18 -0.76
N ILE A 98 -5.69 -22.28 -2.10
CA ILE A 98 -5.88 -21.15 -3.00
C ILE A 98 -7.34 -20.70 -2.93
N GLY A 99 -7.57 -19.48 -2.50
CA GLY A 99 -8.91 -18.90 -2.40
C GLY A 99 -9.39 -18.25 -3.69
N LYS A 100 -10.69 -17.93 -3.76
CA LYS A 100 -11.29 -17.28 -4.95
C LYS A 100 -10.63 -15.97 -5.37
N GLN A 101 -10.02 -15.25 -4.44
CA GLN A 101 -9.32 -14.00 -4.73
C GLN A 101 -7.98 -14.27 -5.42
N GLU A 102 -7.23 -15.26 -4.95
CA GLU A 102 -6.00 -15.71 -5.58
C GLU A 102 -6.29 -16.34 -6.95
N GLU A 103 -7.33 -17.17 -7.07
CA GLU A 103 -7.76 -17.74 -8.37
C GLU A 103 -8.04 -16.64 -9.41
N ALA A 104 -8.76 -15.58 -9.01
CA ALA A 104 -9.07 -14.47 -9.90
C ALA A 104 -7.82 -13.67 -10.31
N LEU A 105 -6.85 -13.48 -9.40
CA LEU A 105 -5.58 -12.84 -9.70
C LEU A 105 -4.71 -13.70 -10.64
N ILE A 106 -4.64 -15.00 -10.39
CA ILE A 106 -3.92 -15.98 -11.24
C ILE A 106 -4.53 -15.98 -12.65
N ALA A 107 -5.85 -16.00 -12.77
CA ALA A 107 -6.54 -15.93 -14.06
C ALA A 107 -6.15 -14.64 -14.81
N ARG A 108 -6.11 -13.50 -14.13
CA ARG A 108 -5.72 -12.23 -14.73
C ARG A 108 -4.26 -12.19 -15.17
N ILE A 109 -3.34 -12.74 -14.36
CA ILE A 109 -1.92 -12.87 -14.72
C ILE A 109 -1.77 -13.68 -16.02
N LYS A 110 -2.48 -14.80 -16.12
CA LYS A 110 -2.49 -15.65 -17.34
C LYS A 110 -3.04 -14.91 -18.57
N GLU A 111 -4.10 -14.11 -18.40
CA GLU A 111 -4.68 -13.32 -19.51
C GLU A 111 -3.71 -12.28 -20.07
N VAL A 112 -2.97 -11.58 -19.18
CA VAL A 112 -2.04 -10.52 -19.60
C VAL A 112 -0.73 -11.09 -20.16
N ASN A 113 -0.40 -12.34 -19.83
CA ASN A 113 0.79 -13.05 -20.31
C ASN A 113 2.11 -12.29 -20.05
N VAL A 114 2.24 -11.71 -18.86
CA VAL A 114 3.48 -11.10 -18.37
C VAL A 114 4.22 -12.07 -17.46
N PRO A 115 5.56 -11.96 -17.34
CA PRO A 115 6.34 -12.72 -16.36
C PRO A 115 5.76 -12.59 -14.95
N ALA A 116 5.67 -13.70 -14.23
CA ALA A 116 5.07 -13.71 -12.91
C ALA A 116 5.96 -14.40 -11.88
N VAL A 117 6.19 -13.71 -10.76
CA VAL A 117 6.90 -14.22 -9.59
C VAL A 117 5.91 -14.49 -8.47
N LEU A 118 5.88 -15.71 -7.96
CA LEU A 118 5.15 -16.02 -6.74
C LEU A 118 6.02 -15.67 -5.53
N VAL A 119 5.50 -14.83 -4.64
CA VAL A 119 6.18 -14.45 -3.41
C VAL A 119 5.38 -14.94 -2.20
N ILE A 120 5.87 -15.96 -1.51
CA ILE A 120 5.24 -16.50 -0.29
C ILE A 120 5.80 -15.73 0.89
N ASN A 121 4.98 -14.85 1.46
CA ASN A 121 5.36 -13.98 2.57
C ASN A 121 4.95 -14.57 3.93
N LYS A 122 5.45 -13.98 5.01
CA LYS A 122 5.18 -14.37 6.41
C LYS A 122 5.68 -15.77 6.76
N ILE A 123 6.81 -16.18 6.19
CA ILE A 123 7.41 -17.49 6.48
C ILE A 123 7.79 -17.65 7.95
N ASP A 124 7.94 -16.54 8.67
CA ASP A 124 8.17 -16.48 10.12
C ASP A 124 7.01 -17.01 10.96
N THR A 125 5.84 -17.27 10.34
CA THR A 125 4.63 -17.73 11.01
C THR A 125 4.36 -19.23 10.87
N VAL A 126 5.16 -19.95 10.07
CA VAL A 126 4.95 -21.39 9.77
C VAL A 126 6.26 -22.17 9.78
N GLU A 127 6.13 -23.50 9.85
CA GLU A 127 7.27 -24.39 9.70
C GLU A 127 7.67 -24.56 8.22
N LYS A 128 8.94 -24.87 7.94
CA LYS A 128 9.47 -25.06 6.59
C LYS A 128 8.75 -26.14 5.77
N SER A 129 8.26 -27.20 6.43
CA SER A 129 7.49 -28.26 5.79
C SER A 129 6.21 -27.74 5.11
N THR A 130 5.52 -26.79 5.73
CA THR A 130 4.31 -26.16 5.18
C THR A 130 4.60 -25.40 3.87
N LEU A 131 5.78 -24.80 3.73
CA LEU A 131 6.15 -24.05 2.52
C LEU A 131 6.19 -24.94 1.29
N LEU A 132 6.61 -26.21 1.40
CA LEU A 132 6.65 -27.14 0.28
C LEU A 132 5.22 -27.46 -0.23
N GLU A 133 4.27 -27.60 0.66
CA GLU A 133 2.85 -27.82 0.31
C GLU A 133 2.26 -26.59 -0.42
N VAL A 134 2.61 -25.38 0.07
CA VAL A 134 2.19 -24.11 -0.56
C VAL A 134 2.76 -23.98 -1.95
N MET A 135 4.08 -24.19 -2.10
CA MET A 135 4.75 -24.16 -3.39
C MET A 135 4.11 -25.14 -4.39
N ALA A 136 3.87 -26.36 -3.97
CA ALA A 136 3.24 -27.39 -4.81
C ALA A 136 1.83 -26.99 -5.26
N ALA A 137 1.01 -26.44 -4.36
CA ALA A 137 -0.34 -26.00 -4.66
C ALA A 137 -0.36 -24.86 -5.70
N TYR A 138 0.48 -23.84 -5.53
CA TYR A 138 0.53 -22.71 -6.45
C TYR A 138 1.19 -23.08 -7.79
N SER A 139 2.23 -23.93 -7.81
CA SER A 139 2.83 -24.44 -9.04
C SER A 139 1.83 -25.27 -9.87
N ALA A 140 0.92 -26.00 -9.23
CA ALA A 140 -0.15 -26.71 -9.93
C ALA A 140 -1.21 -25.76 -10.53
N ALA A 141 -1.40 -24.58 -9.92
CA ALA A 141 -2.39 -23.61 -10.36
C ALA A 141 -1.89 -22.69 -11.48
N CYS A 142 -0.60 -22.35 -11.50
CA CYS A 142 0.01 -21.43 -12.49
C CYS A 142 1.48 -21.74 -12.65
N GLU A 143 1.99 -21.58 -13.87
CA GLU A 143 3.42 -21.55 -14.14
C GLU A 143 3.96 -20.17 -13.76
N PHE A 144 4.80 -20.15 -12.72
CA PHE A 144 5.51 -18.95 -12.29
C PHE A 144 6.97 -19.05 -12.69
N ASP A 145 7.57 -17.94 -13.13
CA ASP A 145 8.99 -17.87 -13.50
C ASP A 145 9.90 -18.20 -12.32
N SER A 146 9.46 -17.85 -11.12
CA SER A 146 10.12 -18.22 -9.87
C SER A 146 9.17 -18.18 -8.68
N ILE A 147 9.55 -18.89 -7.62
CA ILE A 147 8.85 -18.92 -6.33
C ILE A 147 9.85 -18.54 -5.26
N ILE A 148 9.62 -17.41 -4.59
CA ILE A 148 10.49 -16.86 -3.55
C ILE A 148 9.73 -16.86 -2.23
N THR A 149 10.41 -17.23 -1.17
CA THR A 149 9.87 -17.23 0.20
C THR A 149 10.49 -16.12 1.01
N ILE A 150 9.67 -15.29 1.67
CA ILE A 150 10.14 -14.12 2.40
C ILE A 150 9.44 -13.94 3.75
N SER A 151 10.10 -13.22 4.65
CA SER A 151 9.45 -12.49 5.72
C SER A 151 9.69 -10.99 5.53
N ALA A 152 8.74 -10.30 4.92
CA ALA A 152 8.84 -8.85 4.72
C ALA A 152 8.98 -8.08 6.05
N LYS A 153 8.46 -8.65 7.14
CA LYS A 153 8.56 -8.08 8.50
C LYS A 153 9.97 -8.17 9.06
N ASN A 154 10.68 -9.27 8.81
CA ASN A 154 12.00 -9.56 9.39
C ASN A 154 13.14 -9.27 8.40
N GLY A 155 12.83 -8.91 7.14
CA GLY A 155 13.81 -8.69 6.08
C GLY A 155 14.39 -9.97 5.47
N GLU A 156 13.87 -11.15 5.82
CA GLU A 156 14.36 -12.44 5.33
C GLU A 156 13.94 -12.66 3.87
N GLY A 157 14.88 -13.09 3.00
CA GLY A 157 14.64 -13.39 1.59
C GLY A 157 14.48 -12.17 0.67
N LEU A 158 14.67 -10.94 1.16
CA LEU A 158 14.47 -9.73 0.35
C LEU A 158 15.58 -9.56 -0.70
N ASP A 159 16.83 -9.87 -0.35
CA ASP A 159 17.93 -9.78 -1.32
C ASP A 159 17.76 -10.79 -2.46
N GLU A 160 17.37 -12.04 -2.15
CA GLU A 160 17.05 -13.07 -3.14
C GLU A 160 15.89 -12.65 -4.05
N LEU A 161 14.87 -12.03 -3.47
CA LEU A 161 13.77 -11.45 -4.24
C LEU A 161 14.27 -10.39 -5.21
N MET A 162 15.08 -9.43 -4.74
CA MET A 162 15.61 -8.37 -5.61
C MET A 162 16.54 -8.91 -6.71
N ASP A 163 17.38 -9.91 -6.41
CA ASP A 163 18.21 -10.60 -7.41
C ASP A 163 17.36 -11.28 -8.49
N GLN A 164 16.21 -11.82 -8.11
CA GLN A 164 15.28 -12.42 -9.07
C GLN A 164 14.60 -11.35 -9.91
N LEU A 165 14.19 -10.23 -9.33
CA LEU A 165 13.53 -9.13 -10.04
C LEU A 165 14.48 -8.43 -11.02
N GLU A 166 15.79 -8.44 -10.78
CA GLU A 166 16.78 -7.84 -11.69
C GLU A 166 16.79 -8.50 -13.08
N LYS A 167 16.32 -9.74 -13.18
CA LYS A 167 16.22 -10.45 -14.48
C LYS A 167 15.19 -9.82 -15.43
N TYR A 168 14.24 -9.06 -14.92
CA TYR A 168 13.21 -8.36 -15.70
C TYR A 168 13.62 -6.92 -16.04
N ALA A 169 14.74 -6.44 -15.53
CA ALA A 169 15.21 -5.10 -15.83
C ALA A 169 15.79 -5.01 -17.24
N VAL A 170 15.30 -4.03 -17.99
CA VAL A 170 15.74 -3.76 -19.37
C VAL A 170 16.63 -2.53 -19.42
N GLU A 171 17.58 -2.51 -20.37
CA GLU A 171 18.42 -1.33 -20.60
C GLU A 171 17.55 -0.15 -21.03
N GLY A 172 17.71 0.99 -20.36
CA GLY A 172 16.93 2.19 -20.62
C GLY A 172 17.26 3.31 -19.63
N PRO A 173 16.66 4.49 -19.81
CA PRO A 173 16.81 5.58 -18.85
C PRO A 173 16.13 5.22 -17.52
N GLN A 174 16.60 5.82 -16.44
CA GLN A 174 15.87 5.81 -15.19
C GLN A 174 14.52 6.51 -15.38
N LEU A 175 13.48 5.94 -14.74
CA LEU A 175 12.10 6.42 -14.83
C LEU A 175 11.82 7.55 -13.83
N PHE A 176 12.58 7.59 -12.73
CA PHE A 176 12.49 8.59 -11.66
C PHE A 176 13.87 9.13 -11.30
N PRO A 177 13.97 10.35 -10.73
CA PRO A 177 15.22 10.86 -10.14
C PRO A 177 15.79 9.90 -9.09
N ASP A 178 17.12 9.89 -8.94
CA ASP A 178 17.84 8.95 -8.04
C ASP A 178 17.48 9.10 -6.56
N ASP A 179 17.09 10.29 -6.13
CA ASP A 179 16.69 10.63 -4.77
C ASP A 179 15.19 10.44 -4.50
N MET A 180 14.43 10.00 -5.51
CA MET A 180 12.99 9.80 -5.40
C MET A 180 12.68 8.39 -4.93
N ILE A 181 11.96 8.26 -3.82
CA ILE A 181 11.53 6.97 -3.24
C ILE A 181 10.05 6.62 -3.54
N SER A 182 9.26 7.58 -4.00
CA SER A 182 7.85 7.38 -4.35
C SER A 182 7.33 8.49 -5.26
N ASP A 183 6.30 8.18 -6.07
CA ASP A 183 5.55 9.16 -6.86
C ASP A 183 4.53 9.95 -6.04
N GLN A 184 4.34 9.59 -4.76
CA GLN A 184 3.36 10.24 -3.91
C GLN A 184 3.91 11.56 -3.34
N PRO A 185 3.15 12.68 -3.44
CA PRO A 185 3.52 13.91 -2.74
C PRO A 185 3.63 13.67 -1.22
N GLU A 186 4.62 14.27 -0.56
CA GLU A 186 4.83 14.16 0.89
C GLU A 186 3.56 14.40 1.70
N LYS A 187 2.80 15.42 1.31
CA LYS A 187 1.52 15.75 1.94
C LYS A 187 0.50 14.59 1.85
N GLN A 188 0.55 13.78 0.79
CA GLN A 188 -0.33 12.61 0.63
C GLN A 188 0.13 11.45 1.52
N ILE A 189 1.43 11.23 1.63
CA ILE A 189 2.00 10.25 2.55
C ILE A 189 1.64 10.62 3.99
N CYS A 190 1.77 11.90 4.37
CA CYS A 190 1.36 12.38 5.69
C CYS A 190 -0.14 12.18 5.97
N ALA A 191 -1.01 12.40 4.98
CA ALA A 191 -2.45 12.11 5.10
C ALA A 191 -2.71 10.63 5.35
N GLU A 192 -2.00 9.76 4.65
CA GLU A 192 -2.11 8.31 4.83
C GLU A 192 -1.59 7.86 6.20
N LEU A 193 -0.52 8.47 6.73
CA LEU A 193 -0.05 8.19 8.10
C LEU A 193 -1.12 8.55 9.16
N VAL A 194 -1.86 9.64 8.98
CA VAL A 194 -3.04 9.94 9.82
C VAL A 194 -4.12 8.86 9.65
N ARG A 195 -4.40 8.43 8.42
CA ARG A 195 -5.38 7.38 8.14
C ARG A 195 -4.99 6.04 8.75
N GLU A 196 -3.73 5.70 8.77
CA GLU A 196 -3.23 4.51 9.47
C GLU A 196 -3.61 4.51 10.95
N LYS A 197 -3.42 5.63 11.65
CA LYS A 197 -3.76 5.70 13.08
C LYS A 197 -5.26 5.59 13.32
N LEU A 198 -6.08 6.11 12.41
CA LEU A 198 -7.52 5.90 12.44
C LEU A 198 -7.88 4.41 12.22
N LEU A 199 -7.19 3.73 11.28
CA LEU A 199 -7.36 2.28 11.09
C LEU A 199 -6.97 1.48 12.34
N LEU A 200 -5.89 1.88 13.03
CA LEU A 200 -5.40 1.17 14.22
C LEU A 200 -6.25 1.43 15.46
N CYS A 201 -6.75 2.67 15.64
CA CYS A 201 -7.45 3.09 16.85
C CYS A 201 -8.97 2.88 16.82
N LEU A 202 -9.57 2.70 15.64
CA LEU A 202 -11.02 2.58 15.47
C LEU A 202 -11.38 1.18 14.96
N ASP A 203 -12.58 0.72 15.31
CA ASP A 203 -13.04 -0.62 14.96
C ASP A 203 -14.29 -0.65 14.08
N LYS A 204 -14.70 -1.84 13.68
CA LYS A 204 -15.86 -2.14 12.82
C LYS A 204 -15.79 -1.39 11.49
N GLU A 205 -16.91 -0.80 11.07
CA GLU A 205 -17.05 -0.12 9.77
C GLU A 205 -16.52 1.34 9.78
N ILE A 206 -16.22 1.90 10.97
CA ILE A 206 -15.87 3.33 11.07
C ILE A 206 -14.62 3.66 10.24
N PRO A 207 -13.48 2.94 10.38
CA PRO A 207 -12.27 3.28 9.64
C PRO A 207 -12.39 3.10 8.13
N HIS A 208 -13.32 2.27 7.66
CA HIS A 208 -13.54 2.06 6.22
C HIS A 208 -14.30 3.23 5.57
N GLY A 209 -15.11 3.97 6.35
CA GLY A 209 -15.86 5.14 5.91
C GLY A 209 -15.15 6.48 6.11
N ILE A 210 -13.82 6.48 6.25
CA ILE A 210 -13.02 7.68 6.48
C ILE A 210 -12.30 8.11 5.22
N ALA A 211 -12.30 9.44 4.94
CA ALA A 211 -11.39 10.09 4.00
C ALA A 211 -10.61 11.18 4.73
N ILE A 212 -9.41 11.48 4.24
CA ILE A 212 -8.51 12.48 4.81
C ILE A 212 -8.22 13.54 3.75
N GLU A 213 -8.28 14.79 4.17
CA GLU A 213 -7.86 15.94 3.36
C GLU A 213 -6.87 16.79 4.16
N VAL A 214 -5.71 17.05 3.57
CA VAL A 214 -4.75 18.01 4.12
C VAL A 214 -5.11 19.39 3.57
N THR A 215 -5.62 20.26 4.44
CA THR A 215 -6.12 21.59 4.09
C THR A 215 -5.05 22.67 4.21
N LYS A 216 -3.99 22.42 4.99
CA LYS A 216 -2.81 23.29 5.10
C LYS A 216 -1.56 22.40 5.16
N PHE A 217 -0.52 22.78 4.41
CA PHE A 217 0.80 22.17 4.46
C PHE A 217 1.81 23.26 4.10
N SER A 218 2.51 23.78 5.09
CA SER A 218 3.45 24.88 4.89
C SER A 218 4.57 24.84 5.91
N GLU A 219 5.78 25.10 5.47
CA GLU A 219 6.94 25.23 6.33
C GLU A 219 7.04 26.67 6.88
N ARG A 220 7.37 26.78 8.17
CA ARG A 220 7.67 28.05 8.85
C ARG A 220 9.15 28.38 8.67
N ASP A 221 9.53 29.65 8.89
CA ASP A 221 10.93 30.12 8.85
C ASP A 221 11.89 29.34 9.77
N ASN A 222 11.37 28.70 10.80
CA ASN A 222 12.13 27.88 11.76
C ASN A 222 12.16 26.38 11.41
N GLY A 223 11.72 25.99 10.22
CA GLY A 223 11.72 24.62 9.72
C GLY A 223 10.59 23.73 10.27
N ILE A 224 9.69 24.27 11.11
CA ILE A 224 8.51 23.52 11.59
C ILE A 224 7.45 23.50 10.48
N ILE A 225 6.84 22.32 10.24
CA ILE A 225 5.75 22.19 9.26
C ILE A 225 4.41 22.38 9.97
N ASP A 226 3.61 23.34 9.47
CA ASP A 226 2.19 23.47 9.81
C ASP A 226 1.37 22.55 8.94
N MET A 227 0.63 21.63 9.57
CA MET A 227 -0.23 20.69 8.88
C MET A 227 -1.63 20.67 9.49
N ASP A 228 -2.62 21.04 8.67
CA ASP A 228 -4.04 20.98 9.03
C ASP A 228 -4.71 19.83 8.27
N VAL A 229 -5.37 18.96 9.03
CA VAL A 229 -6.02 17.75 8.50
C VAL A 229 -7.49 17.72 8.83
N THR A 230 -8.33 17.56 7.82
CA THR A 230 -9.76 17.27 7.99
C THR A 230 -10.03 15.79 7.79
N ILE A 231 -10.59 15.15 8.79
CA ILE A 231 -11.04 13.75 8.80
C ILE A 231 -12.53 13.75 8.47
N PHE A 232 -12.90 13.19 7.33
CA PHE A 232 -14.29 13.02 6.93
C PHE A 232 -14.80 11.64 7.32
N CYS A 233 -16.02 11.57 7.85
CA CYS A 233 -16.72 10.33 8.16
C CYS A 233 -18.16 10.40 7.65
N GLU A 234 -18.81 9.23 7.45
CA GLU A 234 -20.12 9.19 6.82
C GLU A 234 -21.29 9.54 7.73
N LYS A 235 -21.16 9.39 9.06
CA LYS A 235 -22.28 9.55 10.03
C LYS A 235 -21.89 10.40 11.23
N ALA A 236 -22.85 11.13 11.79
CA ALA A 236 -22.65 11.90 13.01
C ALA A 236 -22.22 11.02 14.20
N SER A 237 -22.75 9.80 14.31
CA SER A 237 -22.34 8.81 15.32
C SER A 237 -20.86 8.42 15.18
N HIS A 238 -20.35 8.29 13.95
CA HIS A 238 -18.93 8.02 13.68
C HIS A 238 -18.06 9.19 14.14
N LYS A 239 -18.48 10.45 13.87
CA LYS A 239 -17.79 11.66 14.32
C LYS A 239 -17.61 11.65 15.85
N GLY A 240 -18.65 11.31 16.61
CA GLY A 240 -18.56 11.23 18.08
C GLY A 240 -17.53 10.20 18.55
N ILE A 241 -17.44 9.04 17.90
CA ILE A 241 -16.49 7.98 18.23
C ILE A 241 -15.05 8.39 17.88
N ILE A 242 -14.85 9.03 16.71
CA ILE A 242 -13.52 9.52 16.27
C ILE A 242 -13.00 10.59 17.23
N ILE A 243 -13.86 11.50 17.70
CA ILE A 243 -13.48 12.53 18.66
C ILE A 243 -13.23 11.89 20.03
N GLY A 244 -14.11 10.99 20.47
CA GLY A 244 -14.06 10.35 21.77
C GLY A 244 -14.46 11.28 22.93
N LYS A 245 -14.51 10.74 24.13
CA LYS A 245 -14.86 11.52 25.33
C LYS A 245 -13.85 12.66 25.55
N ASN A 246 -14.31 13.88 25.59
CA ASN A 246 -13.49 15.10 25.76
C ASN A 246 -12.33 15.21 24.73
N GLY A 247 -12.50 14.66 23.53
CA GLY A 247 -11.49 14.69 22.48
C GLY A 247 -10.33 13.69 22.65
N ALA A 248 -10.42 12.76 23.60
CA ALA A 248 -9.31 11.89 23.95
C ALA A 248 -8.87 10.97 22.80
N MET A 249 -9.82 10.43 22.02
CA MET A 249 -9.47 9.54 20.89
C MET A 249 -8.79 10.32 19.77
N LEU A 250 -9.33 11.48 19.38
CA LEU A 250 -8.75 12.32 18.34
C LEU A 250 -7.35 12.82 18.73
N ARG A 251 -7.15 13.18 20.01
CA ARG A 251 -5.82 13.55 20.53
C ARG A 251 -4.83 12.40 20.40
N LYS A 252 -5.21 11.19 20.84
CA LYS A 252 -4.37 9.98 20.72
C LYS A 252 -3.98 9.71 19.25
N ILE A 253 -4.94 9.80 18.33
CA ILE A 253 -4.70 9.61 16.90
C ILE A 253 -3.71 10.66 16.38
N GLY A 254 -3.91 11.93 16.75
CA GLY A 254 -3.02 13.03 16.35
C GLY A 254 -1.59 12.88 16.89
N GLU A 255 -1.43 12.48 18.16
CA GLU A 255 -0.13 12.23 18.78
C GLU A 255 0.63 11.09 18.06
N LEU A 256 -0.04 9.95 17.81
CA LEU A 256 0.55 8.82 17.10
C LEU A 256 0.89 9.17 15.65
N ALA A 257 0.02 9.90 14.96
CA ALA A 257 0.26 10.32 13.58
C ALA A 257 1.44 11.29 13.50
N ARG A 258 1.53 12.26 14.43
CA ARG A 258 2.62 13.22 14.45
C ARG A 258 3.98 12.57 14.58
N ILE A 259 4.12 11.55 15.43
CA ILE A 259 5.38 10.80 15.60
C ILE A 259 5.84 10.22 14.26
N ASP A 260 4.96 9.54 13.52
CA ASP A 260 5.31 8.95 12.24
C ASP A 260 5.58 10.01 11.15
N ILE A 261 4.79 11.11 11.15
CA ILE A 261 4.97 12.22 10.20
C ILE A 261 6.31 12.92 10.45
N GLU A 262 6.67 13.20 11.72
CA GLU A 262 7.95 13.80 12.08
C GLU A 262 9.13 12.91 11.70
N ALA A 263 8.99 11.59 11.85
CA ALA A 263 10.00 10.63 11.41
C ALA A 263 10.18 10.61 9.89
N PHE A 264 9.07 10.67 9.14
CA PHE A 264 9.07 10.72 7.68
C PHE A 264 9.62 12.05 7.14
N MET A 265 9.19 13.18 7.71
CA MET A 265 9.60 14.52 7.25
C MET A 265 11.00 14.94 7.74
N GLY A 266 11.58 14.22 8.70
CA GLY A 266 12.86 14.59 9.31
C GLY A 266 12.82 15.89 10.12
N THR A 267 11.65 16.47 10.39
CA THR A 267 11.47 17.73 11.11
C THR A 267 10.22 17.72 11.99
N ARG A 268 10.09 18.74 12.86
CA ARG A 268 8.92 18.86 13.75
C ARG A 268 7.68 19.28 12.98
N VAL A 269 6.52 18.79 13.42
CA VAL A 269 5.22 19.06 12.79
C VAL A 269 4.22 19.58 13.82
N PHE A 270 3.60 20.72 13.51
CA PHE A 270 2.43 21.22 14.22
C PHE A 270 1.18 20.71 13.52
N LEU A 271 0.67 19.57 14.02
CA LEU A 271 -0.49 18.89 13.45
C LEU A 271 -1.78 19.33 14.12
N GLN A 272 -2.73 19.84 13.33
CA GLN A 272 -4.10 20.11 13.77
C GLN A 272 -5.08 19.20 13.04
N THR A 273 -6.09 18.69 13.75
CA THR A 273 -7.06 17.74 13.20
C THR A 273 -8.49 18.15 13.46
N TRP A 274 -9.34 18.06 12.43
CA TRP A 274 -10.78 18.32 12.53
C TRP A 274 -11.57 17.11 12.02
N VAL A 275 -12.80 16.94 12.53
CA VAL A 275 -13.69 15.87 12.08
C VAL A 275 -14.96 16.49 11.51
N LYS A 276 -15.27 16.15 10.25
CA LYS A 276 -16.48 16.58 9.54
C LYS A 276 -17.30 15.37 9.07
N VAL A 277 -18.61 15.53 9.01
CA VAL A 277 -19.50 14.52 8.43
C VAL A 277 -19.69 14.81 6.95
N LYS A 278 -19.58 13.78 6.12
CA LYS A 278 -19.83 13.81 4.68
C LYS A 278 -20.52 12.52 4.28
N GLU A 279 -21.83 12.57 4.24
CA GLU A 279 -22.65 11.38 4.02
C GLU A 279 -22.43 10.79 2.62
N ASN A 280 -22.43 9.47 2.53
CA ASN A 280 -22.36 8.69 1.28
C ASN A 280 -21.19 9.06 0.34
N TRP A 281 -20.10 9.62 0.87
CA TRP A 281 -18.97 10.06 0.05
C TRP A 281 -18.34 8.90 -0.77
N ARG A 282 -18.38 7.65 -0.27
CA ARG A 282 -17.84 6.48 -0.96
C ARG A 282 -18.61 6.09 -2.22
N ASP A 283 -19.85 6.57 -2.38
CA ASP A 283 -20.71 6.27 -3.52
C ASP A 283 -20.94 7.50 -4.42
N SER A 284 -20.27 8.64 -4.13
CA SER A 284 -20.34 9.87 -4.89
C SER A 284 -19.09 10.08 -5.73
N MET A 285 -19.18 10.00 -7.06
CA MET A 285 -18.04 10.24 -7.98
C MET A 285 -17.39 11.61 -7.77
N ALA A 286 -18.20 12.66 -7.54
CA ALA A 286 -17.67 14.00 -7.28
C ALA A 286 -16.83 14.05 -5.98
N GLN A 287 -17.25 13.33 -4.94
CA GLN A 287 -16.51 13.27 -3.68
C GLN A 287 -15.27 12.40 -3.80
N LEU A 288 -15.35 11.28 -4.53
CA LEU A 288 -14.20 10.42 -4.80
C LEU A 288 -13.09 11.22 -5.51
N ARG A 289 -13.43 11.98 -6.55
CA ARG A 289 -12.47 12.87 -7.24
C ARG A 289 -11.85 13.91 -6.31
N ASN A 290 -12.67 14.55 -5.45
CA ASN A 290 -12.16 15.53 -4.48
C ASN A 290 -11.18 14.94 -3.46
N PHE A 291 -11.30 13.64 -3.16
CA PHE A 291 -10.40 12.92 -2.25
C PHE A 291 -9.23 12.24 -2.98
N GLY A 292 -9.05 12.49 -4.28
CA GLY A 292 -7.94 11.93 -5.05
C GLY A 292 -8.17 10.49 -5.54
N PHE A 293 -9.41 10.01 -5.55
CA PHE A 293 -9.82 8.74 -6.14
C PHE A 293 -10.40 8.99 -7.53
N SER A 294 -9.53 9.27 -8.50
CA SER A 294 -9.90 9.48 -9.91
C SER A 294 -9.14 8.51 -10.79
N GLU A 295 -9.81 8.00 -11.82
CA GLU A 295 -9.18 7.36 -12.98
C GLU A 295 -8.50 8.42 -13.84
#